data_8862bdd1d293449acd3da94726a1a120
#
_entry.id   8862bdd1d293449acd3da94726a1a120
#
_cell.length_a   1.000
_cell.length_b   1.000
_cell.length_c   1.000
_cell.angle_alpha   90.00
_cell.angle_beta   90.00
_cell.angle_gamma   90.00
#
_symmetry.space_group_name_H-M   'P 1'
#
loop_
_entity.id
_entity.type
_entity.pdbx_description
1 polymer ?
#
loop_
_entity_poly.entity_id
_entity_poly.type
_entity_poly.pdbx_seq_one_letter_code
_entity_poly.pdbx_strand_id
1 'polypeptide(L)'
;MSANHSLQKLLDELGRLPGIGPKSAQRIAYYLLEADAEEARRLAEAILEVKQEVHFCSRCFNYATADECSICQDPMRDTTRICVVGEPRDVQAIERTGSYHGLYHVLGGVISPMDKIGPEQLHIRELLARLGHEDIHEVIIATNPNIEGETTASYLARTIKPLGVEVSRLASGLPVGGDLEYADELTLGRAIEARRVI
;
A
#
# COMPACT_ATOMS: atom_id res chain seq x y z
N MET A 1 -18.91 33.50 22.74
CA MET A 1 -18.23 32.18 22.72
C MET A 1 -16.75 32.45 22.62
N SER A 2 -15.95 32.02 23.59
CA SER A 2 -14.57 32.48 23.75
C SER A 2 -13.64 31.93 22.68
N ALA A 3 -12.65 32.73 22.24
CA ALA A 3 -11.55 32.35 21.35
C ALA A 3 -10.89 31.01 21.79
N ASN A 4 -10.92 30.72 23.08
CA ASN A 4 -10.44 29.49 23.69
C ASN A 4 -11.18 28.22 23.21
N HIS A 5 -12.47 28.32 22.87
CA HIS A 5 -13.23 27.14 22.43
C HIS A 5 -12.85 26.68 21.02
N SER A 6 -12.67 27.61 20.08
CA SER A 6 -12.29 27.28 18.69
C SER A 6 -10.87 26.75 18.61
N LEU A 7 -9.94 27.35 19.38
CA LEU A 7 -8.57 26.87 19.46
C LEU A 7 -8.51 25.45 20.08
N GLN A 8 -9.29 25.22 21.15
CA GLN A 8 -9.34 23.90 21.78
C GLN A 8 -9.89 22.83 20.82
N LYS A 9 -10.94 23.13 20.05
CA LYS A 9 -11.46 22.23 19.02
C LYS A 9 -10.40 21.84 17.99
N LEU A 10 -9.61 22.82 17.51
CA LEU A 10 -8.52 22.55 16.57
C LEU A 10 -7.44 21.64 17.18
N LEU A 11 -7.05 21.91 18.44
CA LEU A 11 -6.10 21.08 19.18
C LEU A 11 -6.58 19.63 19.33
N ASP A 12 -7.86 19.45 19.66
CA ASP A 12 -8.48 18.14 19.83
C ASP A 12 -8.50 17.36 18.52
N GLU A 13 -8.87 18.00 17.40
CA GLU A 13 -8.88 17.34 16.08
C GLU A 13 -7.47 16.98 15.59
N LEU A 14 -6.50 17.88 15.75
CA LEU A 14 -5.10 17.59 15.41
C LEU A 14 -4.54 16.47 16.28
N GLY A 15 -4.88 16.42 17.56
CA GLY A 15 -4.44 15.37 18.48
C GLY A 15 -5.02 13.99 18.22
N ARG A 16 -6.09 13.88 17.41
CA ARG A 16 -6.66 12.61 16.94
C ARG A 16 -5.89 12.00 15.76
N LEU A 17 -5.06 12.80 15.10
CA LEU A 17 -4.29 12.30 13.97
C LEU A 17 -3.16 11.36 14.44
N PRO A 18 -2.96 10.20 13.77
CA PRO A 18 -1.93 9.25 14.15
C PRO A 18 -0.55 9.89 14.09
N GLY A 19 0.25 9.69 15.14
CA GLY A 19 1.59 10.24 15.26
C GLY A 19 1.65 11.71 15.72
N ILE A 20 0.51 12.39 15.91
CA ILE A 20 0.46 13.76 16.43
C ILE A 20 0.12 13.73 17.93
N GLY A 21 1.15 13.90 18.76
CA GLY A 21 0.98 14.07 20.20
C GLY A 21 0.57 15.51 20.58
N PRO A 22 0.20 15.74 21.86
CA PRO A 22 -0.28 17.06 22.35
C PRO A 22 0.64 18.24 22.03
N LYS A 23 1.97 18.05 22.17
CA LYS A 23 2.95 19.08 21.86
C LYS A 23 2.99 19.44 20.37
N SER A 24 2.88 18.45 19.51
CA SER A 24 2.85 18.64 18.06
C SER A 24 1.54 19.30 17.62
N ALA A 25 0.40 18.85 18.16
CA ALA A 25 -0.91 19.46 17.93
C ALA A 25 -0.90 20.95 18.31
N GLN A 26 -0.34 21.28 19.48
CA GLN A 26 -0.23 22.65 19.94
C GLN A 26 0.64 23.50 18.99
N ARG A 27 1.81 22.99 18.58
CA ARG A 27 2.70 23.71 17.65
C ARG A 27 2.03 23.98 16.30
N ILE A 28 1.30 22.98 15.75
CA ILE A 28 0.57 23.13 14.49
C ILE A 28 -0.57 24.13 14.66
N ALA A 29 -1.35 24.04 15.75
CA ALA A 29 -2.48 24.95 15.97
C ALA A 29 -2.06 26.42 16.10
N TYR A 30 -0.96 26.71 16.82
CA TYR A 30 -0.44 28.07 16.93
C TYR A 30 0.14 28.57 15.60
N TYR A 31 0.84 27.70 14.85
CA TYR A 31 1.29 28.06 13.50
C TYR A 31 0.12 28.47 12.61
N LEU A 32 -0.96 27.67 12.58
CA LEU A 32 -2.15 27.99 11.78
C LEU A 32 -2.89 29.24 12.26
N LEU A 33 -2.82 29.56 13.55
CA LEU A 33 -3.41 30.78 14.11
C LEU A 33 -2.66 32.06 13.65
N GLU A 34 -1.33 31.95 13.50
CA GLU A 34 -0.46 33.05 13.06
C GLU A 34 -0.34 33.15 11.53
N ALA A 35 -0.59 32.05 10.82
CA ALA A 35 -0.55 31.98 9.36
C ALA A 35 -1.66 32.80 8.72
N ASP A 36 -1.48 33.16 7.43
CA ASP A 36 -2.51 33.79 6.64
C ASP A 36 -3.76 32.90 6.54
N ALA A 37 -4.94 33.53 6.62
CA ALA A 37 -6.23 32.84 6.50
C ALA A 37 -6.34 32.01 5.20
N GLU A 38 -5.70 32.46 4.12
CA GLU A 38 -5.68 31.76 2.85
C GLU A 38 -4.85 30.45 2.91
N GLU A 39 -3.78 30.43 3.70
CA GLU A 39 -2.99 29.20 3.91
C GLU A 39 -3.80 28.16 4.69
N ALA A 40 -4.49 28.59 5.74
CA ALA A 40 -5.38 27.70 6.51
C ALA A 40 -6.53 27.16 5.63
N ARG A 41 -7.08 28.02 4.75
CA ARG A 41 -8.13 27.62 3.80
C ARG A 41 -7.63 26.55 2.84
N ARG A 42 -6.48 26.76 2.18
CA ARG A 42 -5.89 25.77 1.24
C ARG A 42 -5.71 24.41 1.89
N LEU A 43 -5.23 24.37 3.15
CA LEU A 43 -5.09 23.09 3.87
C LEU A 43 -6.45 22.42 4.12
N ALA A 44 -7.45 23.19 4.56
CA ALA A 44 -8.78 22.65 4.80
C ALA A 44 -9.44 22.14 3.51
N GLU A 45 -9.32 22.88 2.41
CA GLU A 45 -9.83 22.51 1.09
C GLU A 45 -9.16 21.23 0.59
N ALA A 46 -7.82 21.12 0.68
CA ALA A 46 -7.09 19.91 0.27
C ALA A 46 -7.52 18.66 1.06
N ILE A 47 -7.81 18.79 2.35
CA ILE A 47 -8.34 17.69 3.17
C ILE A 47 -9.73 17.26 2.68
N LEU A 48 -10.60 18.22 2.38
CA LEU A 48 -11.95 17.93 1.90
C LEU A 48 -11.94 17.31 0.50
N GLU A 49 -11.12 17.85 -0.40
CA GLU A 49 -10.94 17.36 -1.78
C GLU A 49 -10.51 15.89 -1.81
N VAL A 50 -9.49 15.53 -1.04
CA VAL A 50 -9.04 14.14 -0.93
C VAL A 50 -10.17 13.22 -0.45
N LYS A 51 -10.99 13.67 0.50
CA LYS A 51 -12.11 12.87 1.02
C LYS A 51 -13.28 12.74 0.06
N GLN A 52 -13.45 13.69 -0.85
CA GLN A 52 -14.54 13.72 -1.82
C GLN A 52 -14.16 13.02 -3.13
N GLU A 53 -12.93 13.20 -3.60
CA GLU A 53 -12.51 12.78 -4.93
C GLU A 53 -11.77 11.45 -4.94
N VAL A 54 -11.03 11.12 -3.86
CA VAL A 54 -10.23 9.90 -3.83
C VAL A 54 -11.06 8.72 -3.33
N HIS A 55 -11.17 7.71 -4.18
CA HIS A 55 -11.84 6.44 -3.89
C HIS A 55 -10.98 5.26 -4.36
N PHE A 56 -11.46 4.04 -4.20
CA PHE A 56 -10.77 2.86 -4.71
C PHE A 56 -11.12 2.61 -6.17
N CYS A 57 -10.09 2.32 -6.97
CA CYS A 57 -10.23 1.88 -8.35
C CYS A 57 -11.13 0.64 -8.42
N SER A 58 -12.13 0.66 -9.29
CA SER A 58 -13.08 -0.45 -9.47
C SER A 58 -12.42 -1.76 -9.91
N ARG A 59 -11.24 -1.67 -10.57
CA ARG A 59 -10.51 -2.83 -11.11
C ARG A 59 -9.44 -3.36 -10.17
N CYS A 60 -8.59 -2.51 -9.59
CA CYS A 60 -7.39 -2.94 -8.86
C CYS A 60 -7.37 -2.54 -7.40
N PHE A 61 -8.34 -1.77 -6.90
CA PHE A 61 -8.45 -1.28 -5.51
C PHE A 61 -7.32 -0.34 -5.06
N ASN A 62 -6.52 0.20 -6.01
CA ASN A 62 -5.63 1.32 -5.72
C ASN A 62 -6.43 2.62 -5.59
N TYR A 63 -5.82 3.69 -5.08
CA TYR A 63 -6.45 5.01 -5.07
C TYR A 63 -6.66 5.54 -6.49
N ALA A 64 -7.83 6.13 -6.71
CA ALA A 64 -8.27 6.69 -7.99
C ALA A 64 -9.15 7.93 -7.75
N THR A 65 -9.18 8.83 -8.73
CA THR A 65 -10.12 9.96 -8.84
C THR A 65 -11.13 9.76 -9.99
N ALA A 66 -10.97 8.67 -10.75
CA ALA A 66 -11.91 8.21 -11.77
C ALA A 66 -12.21 6.73 -11.49
N ASP A 67 -13.21 6.15 -12.18
CA ASP A 67 -13.64 4.75 -11.96
C ASP A 67 -12.44 3.78 -11.92
N GLU A 68 -11.54 3.86 -12.92
CA GLU A 68 -10.25 3.18 -12.89
C GLU A 68 -9.10 4.17 -12.64
N CYS A 69 -8.04 3.72 -11.94
CA CYS A 69 -6.85 4.52 -11.70
C CYS A 69 -6.00 4.67 -12.96
N SER A 70 -5.09 5.65 -12.97
CA SER A 70 -4.20 5.95 -14.10
C SER A 70 -3.37 4.74 -14.55
N ILE A 71 -2.99 3.83 -13.63
CA ILE A 71 -2.25 2.62 -13.97
C ILE A 71 -3.13 1.64 -14.76
N CYS A 72 -4.38 1.44 -14.35
CA CYS A 72 -5.30 0.54 -15.07
C CYS A 72 -5.71 1.06 -16.44
N GLN A 73 -5.71 2.39 -16.61
CA GLN A 73 -6.05 3.06 -17.88
C GLN A 73 -4.86 3.22 -18.84
N ASP A 74 -3.62 3.00 -18.38
CA ASP A 74 -2.42 3.19 -19.18
C ASP A 74 -2.25 2.05 -20.20
N PRO A 75 -2.41 2.33 -21.53
CA PRO A 75 -2.28 1.32 -22.57
C PRO A 75 -0.85 0.79 -22.76
N MET A 76 0.15 1.44 -22.15
CA MET A 76 1.55 1.01 -22.25
C MET A 76 1.91 -0.05 -21.20
N ARG A 77 0.98 -0.40 -20.30
CA ARG A 77 1.19 -1.43 -19.29
C ARG A 77 1.11 -2.84 -19.87
N ASP A 78 1.96 -3.71 -19.36
CA ASP A 78 1.88 -5.14 -19.63
C ASP A 78 0.67 -5.73 -18.90
N THR A 79 -0.38 -6.03 -19.67
CA THR A 79 -1.64 -6.54 -19.13
C THR A 79 -1.58 -8.04 -18.78
N THR A 80 -0.47 -8.73 -19.08
CA THR A 80 -0.31 -10.17 -18.81
C THR A 80 0.24 -10.45 -17.42
N ARG A 81 0.63 -9.40 -16.65
CA ARG A 81 1.22 -9.53 -15.32
C ARG A 81 0.50 -8.67 -14.29
N ILE A 82 0.23 -9.27 -13.13
CA ILE A 82 -0.35 -8.57 -11.97
C ILE A 82 0.59 -8.65 -10.79
N CYS A 83 0.97 -7.49 -10.23
CA CYS A 83 1.64 -7.40 -8.95
C CYS A 83 0.60 -7.23 -7.83
N VAL A 84 0.53 -8.20 -6.92
CA VAL A 84 -0.41 -8.21 -5.80
C VAL A 84 0.26 -7.65 -4.56
N VAL A 85 -0.31 -6.59 -4.00
CA VAL A 85 0.20 -5.87 -2.82
C VAL A 85 -0.85 -5.83 -1.71
N GLY A 86 -0.40 -5.57 -0.47
CA GLY A 86 -1.31 -5.42 0.67
C GLY A 86 -2.10 -4.11 0.61
N GLU A 87 -1.44 -2.99 0.37
CA GLU A 87 -2.02 -1.66 0.49
C GLU A 87 -1.66 -0.75 -0.70
N PRO A 88 -2.46 0.31 -0.99
CA PRO A 88 -2.16 1.26 -2.07
C PRO A 88 -0.80 1.94 -1.97
N ARG A 89 -0.28 2.17 -0.76
CA ARG A 89 1.05 2.74 -0.55
C ARG A 89 2.18 1.87 -1.09
N ASP A 90 1.98 0.55 -1.13
CA ASP A 90 2.95 -0.40 -1.66
C ASP A 90 3.07 -0.26 -3.19
N VAL A 91 1.95 0.02 -3.88
CA VAL A 91 1.95 0.37 -5.32
C VAL A 91 2.88 1.55 -5.58
N GLN A 92 2.75 2.62 -4.80
CA GLN A 92 3.59 3.81 -4.98
C GLN A 92 5.08 3.52 -4.72
N ALA A 93 5.38 2.61 -3.79
CA ALA A 93 6.76 2.21 -3.50
C ALA A 93 7.38 1.47 -4.69
N ILE A 94 6.63 0.55 -5.31
CA ILE A 94 7.09 -0.21 -6.49
C ILE A 94 7.18 0.71 -7.72
N GLU A 95 6.19 1.56 -7.98
CA GLU A 95 6.20 2.50 -9.11
C GLU A 95 7.41 3.44 -9.09
N ARG A 96 7.82 3.91 -7.92
CA ARG A 96 9.03 4.75 -7.78
C ARG A 96 10.31 4.08 -8.24
N THR A 97 10.36 2.75 -8.32
CA THR A 97 11.54 2.02 -8.83
C THR A 97 11.70 2.13 -10.34
N GLY A 98 10.61 2.38 -11.07
CA GLY A 98 10.57 2.35 -12.53
C GLY A 98 10.87 0.98 -13.14
N SER A 99 10.89 -0.10 -12.35
CA SER A 99 11.31 -1.44 -12.80
C SER A 99 10.14 -2.36 -13.13
N TYR A 100 8.91 -1.97 -12.80
CA TYR A 100 7.72 -2.76 -13.05
C TYR A 100 6.73 -1.99 -13.93
N HIS A 101 6.26 -2.62 -15.00
CA HIS A 101 5.36 -2.04 -15.98
C HIS A 101 4.06 -2.84 -16.18
N GLY A 102 3.76 -3.79 -15.30
CA GLY A 102 2.52 -4.55 -15.30
C GLY A 102 1.38 -3.84 -14.55
N LEU A 103 0.28 -4.58 -14.36
CA LEU A 103 -0.88 -4.15 -13.60
C LEU A 103 -0.71 -4.46 -12.11
N TYR A 104 -1.58 -3.87 -11.28
CA TYR A 104 -1.62 -4.14 -9.85
C TYR A 104 -2.96 -4.72 -9.40
N HIS A 105 -2.94 -5.33 -8.22
CA HIS A 105 -4.11 -5.65 -7.45
C HIS A 105 -3.82 -5.44 -5.97
N VAL A 106 -4.64 -4.60 -5.32
CA VAL A 106 -4.50 -4.26 -3.90
C VAL A 106 -5.47 -5.09 -3.09
N LEU A 107 -4.96 -5.85 -2.13
CA LEU A 107 -5.77 -6.75 -1.29
C LEU A 107 -6.61 -6.01 -0.24
N GLY A 108 -6.22 -4.78 0.14
CA GLY A 108 -6.81 -4.05 1.25
C GLY A 108 -6.27 -4.44 2.62
N GLY A 109 -5.19 -5.23 2.68
CA GLY A 109 -4.53 -5.72 3.88
C GLY A 109 -3.82 -7.03 3.67
N VAL A 110 -3.59 -7.76 4.76
CA VAL A 110 -3.00 -9.10 4.80
C VAL A 110 -3.80 -10.00 5.75
N ILE A 111 -3.72 -11.32 5.57
CA ILE A 111 -4.32 -12.29 6.49
C ILE A 111 -3.65 -12.14 7.85
N SER A 112 -4.42 -11.76 8.87
CA SER A 112 -3.96 -11.56 10.24
C SER A 112 -4.96 -12.19 11.21
N PRO A 113 -4.68 -13.41 11.72
CA PRO A 113 -5.54 -14.04 12.74
C PRO A 113 -5.65 -13.22 14.02
N MET A 114 -4.60 -12.48 14.39
CA MET A 114 -4.59 -11.63 15.57
C MET A 114 -5.60 -10.48 15.45
N ASP A 115 -5.73 -9.91 14.24
CA ASP A 115 -6.67 -8.81 13.93
C ASP A 115 -8.01 -9.35 13.42
N LYS A 116 -8.21 -10.67 13.40
CA LYS A 116 -9.40 -11.35 12.86
C LYS A 116 -9.66 -11.04 11.39
N ILE A 117 -8.58 -10.85 10.61
CA ILE A 117 -8.66 -10.63 9.17
C ILE A 117 -8.40 -11.97 8.47
N GLY A 118 -9.44 -12.54 7.86
CA GLY A 118 -9.38 -13.71 7.02
C GLY A 118 -9.36 -13.36 5.53
N PRO A 119 -9.24 -14.36 4.64
CA PRO A 119 -9.24 -14.15 3.20
C PRO A 119 -10.49 -13.45 2.66
N GLU A 120 -11.63 -13.62 3.34
CA GLU A 120 -12.94 -13.06 2.95
C GLU A 120 -13.08 -11.56 3.22
N GLN A 121 -12.21 -10.97 4.05
CA GLN A 121 -12.14 -9.53 4.28
C GLN A 121 -11.17 -8.81 3.31
N LEU A 122 -10.46 -9.59 2.48
CA LEU A 122 -9.51 -9.08 1.50
C LEU A 122 -10.06 -9.22 0.08
N HIS A 123 -9.58 -8.40 -0.85
CA HIS A 123 -9.99 -8.43 -2.26
C HIS A 123 -9.41 -9.65 -3.04
N ILE A 124 -9.35 -10.81 -2.39
CA ILE A 124 -8.83 -12.04 -2.99
C ILE A 124 -9.83 -12.63 -3.99
N ARG A 125 -11.13 -12.56 -3.69
CA ARG A 125 -12.18 -13.04 -4.59
C ARG A 125 -12.18 -12.27 -5.91
N GLU A 126 -11.99 -10.95 -5.85
CA GLU A 126 -11.90 -10.06 -7.00
C GLU A 126 -10.63 -10.33 -7.81
N LEU A 127 -9.49 -10.63 -7.15
CA LEU A 127 -8.29 -11.09 -7.83
C LEU A 127 -8.55 -12.36 -8.63
N LEU A 128 -9.17 -13.38 -8.03
CA LEU A 128 -9.48 -14.64 -8.69
C LEU A 128 -10.45 -14.46 -9.86
N ALA A 129 -11.43 -13.55 -9.73
CA ALA A 129 -12.33 -13.19 -10.83
C ALA A 129 -11.57 -12.57 -12.00
N ARG A 130 -10.61 -11.67 -11.73
CA ARG A 130 -9.73 -11.09 -12.76
C ARG A 130 -8.91 -12.17 -13.48
N LEU A 131 -8.32 -13.11 -12.75
CA LEU A 131 -7.55 -14.21 -13.33
C LEU A 131 -8.40 -15.14 -14.23
N GLY A 132 -9.71 -15.19 -14.00
CA GLY A 132 -10.65 -15.95 -14.84
C GLY A 132 -11.11 -15.21 -16.10
N HIS A 133 -10.96 -13.89 -16.18
CA HIS A 133 -11.50 -13.06 -17.27
C HIS A 133 -10.43 -12.29 -18.05
N GLU A 134 -9.28 -12.02 -17.46
CA GLU A 134 -8.16 -11.32 -18.07
C GLU A 134 -7.08 -12.34 -18.50
N ASP A 135 -6.31 -12.03 -19.54
CA ASP A 135 -5.21 -12.89 -20.04
C ASP A 135 -3.95 -12.69 -19.19
N ILE A 136 -3.99 -13.20 -17.94
CA ILE A 136 -2.92 -13.05 -16.97
C ILE A 136 -2.05 -14.31 -16.97
N HIS A 137 -0.77 -14.15 -17.23
CA HIS A 137 0.22 -15.22 -17.26
C HIS A 137 1.01 -15.32 -15.95
N GLU A 138 1.25 -14.20 -15.28
CA GLU A 138 2.03 -14.13 -14.04
C GLU A 138 1.35 -13.29 -12.97
N VAL A 139 1.35 -13.82 -11.75
CA VAL A 139 1.00 -13.09 -10.51
C VAL A 139 2.26 -12.98 -9.66
N ILE A 140 2.73 -11.74 -9.47
CA ILE A 140 3.85 -11.43 -8.59
C ILE A 140 3.30 -11.05 -7.21
N ILE A 141 3.56 -11.85 -6.18
CA ILE A 141 3.12 -11.57 -4.83
C ILE A 141 4.14 -10.65 -4.14
N ALA A 142 3.72 -9.44 -3.83
CA ALA A 142 4.55 -8.38 -3.24
C ALA A 142 4.02 -7.93 -1.86
N THR A 143 3.53 -8.87 -1.06
CA THR A 143 3.20 -8.64 0.35
C THR A 143 4.48 -8.47 1.18
N ASN A 144 4.39 -7.73 2.29
CA ASN A 144 5.52 -7.49 3.18
C ASN A 144 6.17 -8.81 3.65
N PRO A 145 7.50 -8.86 3.84
CA PRO A 145 8.22 -10.06 4.27
C PRO A 145 8.14 -10.30 5.79
N ASN A 146 6.95 -10.09 6.37
CA ASN A 146 6.61 -10.41 7.76
C ASN A 146 5.71 -11.67 7.82
N ILE A 147 5.37 -12.13 9.02
CA ILE A 147 4.60 -13.38 9.24
C ILE A 147 3.25 -13.33 8.52
N GLU A 148 2.53 -12.23 8.62
CA GLU A 148 1.22 -12.04 8.01
C GLU A 148 1.31 -12.01 6.48
N GLY A 149 2.31 -11.29 5.95
CA GLY A 149 2.55 -11.22 4.50
C GLY A 149 3.00 -12.56 3.92
N GLU A 150 3.83 -13.35 4.64
CA GLU A 150 4.21 -14.72 4.27
C GLU A 150 3.00 -15.67 4.29
N THR A 151 2.15 -15.55 5.30
CA THR A 151 0.90 -16.33 5.40
C THR A 151 -0.02 -16.03 4.24
N THR A 152 -0.19 -14.73 3.92
CA THR A 152 -1.00 -14.27 2.79
C THR A 152 -0.43 -14.77 1.47
N ALA A 153 0.88 -14.66 1.27
CA ALA A 153 1.55 -15.13 0.06
C ALA A 153 1.38 -16.66 -0.14
N SER A 154 1.55 -17.42 0.94
CA SER A 154 1.35 -18.87 0.91
C SER A 154 -0.09 -19.26 0.58
N TYR A 155 -1.06 -18.54 1.11
CA TYR A 155 -2.48 -18.72 0.80
C TYR A 155 -2.76 -18.43 -0.67
N LEU A 156 -2.32 -17.28 -1.18
CA LEU A 156 -2.50 -16.87 -2.57
C LEU A 156 -1.85 -17.88 -3.53
N ALA A 157 -0.61 -18.28 -3.27
CA ALA A 157 0.10 -19.23 -4.11
C ALA A 157 -0.64 -20.58 -4.23
N ARG A 158 -1.17 -21.10 -3.11
CA ARG A 158 -1.98 -22.33 -3.11
C ARG A 158 -3.29 -22.19 -3.87
N THR A 159 -3.88 -21.01 -3.85
CA THR A 159 -5.18 -20.74 -4.50
C THR A 159 -5.01 -20.47 -5.99
N ILE A 160 -3.93 -19.79 -6.40
CA ILE A 160 -3.71 -19.34 -7.78
C ILE A 160 -3.03 -20.42 -8.65
N LYS A 161 -2.04 -21.15 -8.12
CA LYS A 161 -1.31 -22.20 -8.89
C LYS A 161 -2.21 -23.19 -9.62
N PRO A 162 -3.31 -23.71 -9.02
CA PRO A 162 -4.21 -24.62 -9.72
C PRO A 162 -4.91 -24.03 -10.95
N LEU A 163 -4.93 -22.70 -11.10
CA LEU A 163 -5.51 -22.01 -12.26
C LEU A 163 -4.56 -22.00 -13.47
N GLY A 164 -3.34 -22.52 -13.34
CA GLY A 164 -2.35 -22.54 -14.41
C GLY A 164 -1.59 -21.23 -14.61
N VAL A 165 -1.76 -20.27 -13.71
CA VAL A 165 -1.04 -18.98 -13.73
C VAL A 165 0.29 -19.12 -12.99
N GLU A 166 1.37 -18.57 -13.54
CA GLU A 166 2.66 -18.52 -12.87
C GLU A 166 2.56 -17.62 -11.63
N VAL A 167 3.11 -18.11 -10.51
CA VAL A 167 3.14 -17.35 -9.25
C VAL A 167 4.57 -17.15 -8.83
N SER A 168 5.01 -15.92 -8.83
CA SER A 168 6.32 -15.48 -8.39
C SER A 168 6.24 -14.60 -7.14
N ARG A 169 7.38 -14.32 -6.54
CA ARG A 169 7.50 -13.47 -5.35
C ARG A 169 8.71 -12.56 -5.47
N LEU A 170 8.65 -11.39 -4.82
CA LEU A 170 9.81 -10.52 -4.73
C LEU A 170 10.97 -11.25 -4.04
N ALA A 171 12.16 -11.15 -4.63
CA ALA A 171 13.36 -11.73 -4.04
C ALA A 171 13.66 -11.11 -2.67
N SER A 172 14.00 -11.96 -1.72
CA SER A 172 14.52 -11.54 -0.42
C SER A 172 16.04 -11.55 -0.46
N GLY A 173 16.69 -10.56 0.13
CA GLY A 173 18.15 -10.51 0.13
C GLY A 173 18.69 -9.30 0.87
N LEU A 174 20.03 -9.14 0.79
CA LEU A 174 20.73 -8.05 1.42
C LEU A 174 20.39 -6.70 0.76
N PRO A 175 20.22 -5.64 1.53
CA PRO A 175 20.03 -4.30 0.98
C PRO A 175 21.30 -3.84 0.27
N VAL A 176 21.15 -3.13 -0.85
CA VAL A 176 22.27 -2.54 -1.58
C VAL A 176 22.94 -1.48 -0.71
N GLY A 177 24.28 -1.56 -0.57
CA GLY A 177 25.08 -0.63 0.23
C GLY A 177 25.16 -0.97 1.72
N GLY A 178 24.60 -2.10 2.14
CA GLY A 178 24.74 -2.62 3.50
C GLY A 178 25.96 -3.54 3.63
N ASP A 179 26.63 -3.49 4.80
CA ASP A 179 27.71 -4.42 5.13
C ASP A 179 27.15 -5.76 5.62
N LEU A 180 27.79 -6.86 5.23
CA LEU A 180 27.37 -8.22 5.60
C LEU A 180 27.32 -8.46 7.11
N GLU A 181 28.23 -7.83 7.86
CA GLU A 181 28.35 -8.02 9.32
C GLU A 181 27.17 -7.45 10.11
N TYR A 182 26.40 -6.51 9.51
CA TYR A 182 25.21 -5.92 10.15
C TYR A 182 23.90 -6.58 9.71
N ALA A 183 23.95 -7.55 8.77
CA ALA A 183 22.77 -8.29 8.37
C ALA A 183 22.37 -9.30 9.47
N ASP A 184 21.07 -9.35 9.76
CA ASP A 184 20.57 -10.39 10.66
C ASP A 184 20.68 -11.79 10.01
N GLU A 185 20.74 -12.82 10.85
CA GLU A 185 20.96 -14.22 10.42
C GLU A 185 19.88 -14.71 9.43
N LEU A 186 18.64 -14.30 9.61
CA LEU A 186 17.53 -14.70 8.74
C LEU A 186 17.66 -14.08 7.34
N THR A 187 17.95 -12.77 7.28
CA THR A 187 18.16 -12.04 6.02
C THR A 187 19.36 -12.62 5.25
N LEU A 188 20.47 -12.87 5.94
CA LEU A 188 21.65 -13.46 5.34
C LEU A 188 21.40 -14.89 4.84
N GLY A 189 20.70 -15.71 5.64
CA GLY A 189 20.28 -17.07 5.24
C GLY A 189 19.44 -17.07 3.96
N ARG A 190 18.41 -16.23 3.89
CA ARG A 190 17.57 -16.07 2.69
C ARG A 190 18.37 -15.59 1.47
N ALA A 191 19.34 -14.69 1.65
CA ALA A 191 20.19 -14.21 0.57
C ALA A 191 21.07 -15.36 0.00
N ILE A 192 21.59 -16.24 0.86
CA ILE A 192 22.37 -17.42 0.44
C ILE A 192 21.50 -18.41 -0.31
N GLU A 193 20.28 -18.67 0.17
CA GLU A 193 19.32 -19.56 -0.51
C GLU A 193 18.93 -19.02 -1.90
N ALA A 194 18.66 -17.72 -2.01
CA ALA A 194 18.25 -17.04 -3.24
C ALA A 194 19.42 -16.60 -4.14
N ARG A 195 20.66 -17.05 -3.86
CA ARG A 195 21.87 -16.67 -4.64
C ARG A 195 21.71 -17.00 -6.12
N ARG A 196 22.23 -16.11 -6.96
CA ARG A 196 22.24 -16.29 -8.43
C ARG A 196 23.62 -16.68 -8.90
N VAL A 197 23.66 -17.52 -9.95
CA VAL A 197 24.89 -17.77 -10.72
C VAL A 197 25.15 -16.56 -11.60
N ILE A 198 26.39 -16.09 -11.62
CA ILE A 198 26.84 -14.94 -12.42
C ILE A 198 27.76 -15.38 -13.55
#